data_7c8381b3b60f6d2e9fad5c40d54edc7f
#
_entry.id   7c8381b3b60f6d2e9fad5c40d54edc7f
#
_cell.length_a   1.000
_cell.length_b   1.000
_cell.length_c   1.000
_cell.angle_alpha   90.00
_cell.angle_beta   90.00
_cell.angle_gamma   90.00
#
_symmetry.space_group_name_H-M   'P 1'
#
loop_
_entity.id
_entity.type
_entity.pdbx_description
1 polymer ?
#
loop_
_entity_poly.entity_id
_entity_poly.type
_entity_poly.pdbx_seq_one_letter_code
_entity_poly.pdbx_strand_id
1 'polypeptide(L)'
;MFKAGVVGCGHLGKIHIRLLNQSDNFDLLGVYDNDVNISKKAASEFGCKSYGSFEEMIDEIDVLDIVTPTSSHFSYALKAIENGVNVFIEKPVCSNTEESLKLVEKSKLNNVKIQVGHVERFNPAFTAVENNISKPMFIESHRLAQFNPRGTDVSVVLDLMIHDIDIILSSVDSPIKQISSSGVSVISDTPDIANARIEFENGCVANLTASRVSLKNMRKTRFFQSGKYISIDFLNRESEIVEIDEKKSEIPIMTLETSDGNKKKIYFSKPDISENNAILEELNSFAFSIKNNKRPKVDIYDGHNA
;
A
#
# COMPACT_ATOMS: atom_id res chain seq x y z
N MET A 1 -7.05 18.86 -15.32
CA MET A 1 -6.18 17.67 -15.29
C MET A 1 -4.79 18.13 -14.89
N PHE A 2 -4.04 17.30 -14.16
CA PHE A 2 -2.64 17.57 -13.83
C PHE A 2 -1.74 16.99 -14.91
N LYS A 3 -0.75 17.75 -15.33
CA LYS A 3 0.27 17.25 -16.26
C LYS A 3 1.14 16.22 -15.55
N ALA A 4 1.12 14.98 -16.01
CA ALA A 4 1.82 13.87 -15.38
C ALA A 4 3.01 13.39 -16.22
N GLY A 5 4.08 13.00 -15.53
CA GLY A 5 5.21 12.29 -16.11
C GLY A 5 5.49 11.01 -15.33
N VAL A 6 5.92 9.95 -16.01
CA VAL A 6 6.29 8.68 -15.36
C VAL A 6 7.78 8.42 -15.55
N VAL A 7 8.46 8.12 -14.45
CA VAL A 7 9.85 7.63 -14.47
C VAL A 7 9.89 6.14 -14.14
N GLY A 8 10.52 5.35 -15.04
CA GLY A 8 10.53 3.89 -14.99
C GLY A 8 9.43 3.28 -15.87
N CYS A 9 9.84 2.72 -17.02
CA CYS A 9 8.95 2.15 -18.04
C CYS A 9 8.98 0.62 -18.05
N GLY A 10 9.33 0.00 -16.93
CA GLY A 10 9.30 -1.45 -16.72
C GLY A 10 7.87 -2.03 -16.70
N HIS A 11 7.71 -3.26 -16.20
CA HIS A 11 6.41 -3.93 -16.17
C HIS A 11 5.36 -3.14 -15.38
N LEU A 12 5.68 -2.71 -14.14
CA LEU A 12 4.78 -1.93 -13.31
C LEU A 12 4.56 -0.52 -13.88
N GLY A 13 5.63 0.14 -14.37
CA GLY A 13 5.53 1.45 -15.00
C GLY A 13 4.55 1.48 -16.17
N LYS A 14 4.52 0.44 -17.02
CA LYS A 14 3.51 0.33 -18.09
C LYS A 14 2.09 0.22 -17.59
N ILE A 15 1.87 -0.39 -16.43
CA ILE A 15 0.55 -0.42 -15.78
C ILE A 15 0.15 0.98 -15.35
N HIS A 16 1.04 1.72 -14.69
CA HIS A 16 0.81 3.11 -14.26
C HIS A 16 0.55 4.04 -15.46
N ILE A 17 1.39 3.99 -16.50
CA ILE A 17 1.22 4.76 -17.73
C ILE A 17 -0.18 4.56 -18.33
N ARG A 18 -0.61 3.29 -18.45
CA ARG A 18 -1.94 2.96 -18.96
C ARG A 18 -3.06 3.52 -18.10
N LEU A 19 -2.93 3.44 -16.77
CA LEU A 19 -3.95 3.90 -15.83
C LEU A 19 -4.00 5.43 -15.75
N LEU A 20 -2.87 6.12 -15.85
CA LEU A 20 -2.83 7.58 -15.98
C LEU A 20 -3.54 8.05 -17.26
N ASN A 21 -3.35 7.37 -18.38
CA ASN A 21 -4.07 7.65 -19.62
C ASN A 21 -5.60 7.37 -19.54
N GLN A 22 -6.04 6.54 -18.60
CA GLN A 22 -7.46 6.23 -18.37
C GLN A 22 -8.11 7.19 -17.38
N SER A 23 -7.33 7.95 -16.64
CA SER A 23 -7.83 8.84 -15.58
C SER A 23 -8.17 10.22 -16.14
N ASP A 24 -9.38 10.69 -15.88
CA ASP A 24 -9.80 12.07 -16.21
C ASP A 24 -9.09 13.15 -15.34
N ASN A 25 -8.28 12.74 -14.36
CA ASN A 25 -7.56 13.64 -13.47
C ASN A 25 -6.18 14.04 -13.99
N PHE A 26 -5.61 13.25 -14.91
CA PHE A 26 -4.25 13.43 -15.42
C PHE A 26 -4.20 13.64 -16.92
N ASP A 27 -3.24 14.43 -17.35
CA ASP A 27 -2.78 14.58 -18.74
C ASP A 27 -1.38 14.01 -18.80
N LEU A 28 -1.21 12.79 -19.29
CA LEU A 28 0.08 12.13 -19.38
C LEU A 28 0.92 12.76 -20.50
N LEU A 29 1.83 13.65 -20.14
CA LEU A 29 2.71 14.30 -21.12
C LEU A 29 3.76 13.34 -21.67
N GLY A 30 4.33 12.48 -20.80
CA GLY A 30 5.33 11.55 -21.28
C GLY A 30 6.02 10.73 -20.20
N VAL A 31 7.06 10.03 -20.66
CA VAL A 31 7.79 9.06 -19.85
C VAL A 31 9.30 9.25 -19.97
N TYR A 32 10.02 8.85 -18.94
CA TYR A 32 11.47 8.79 -18.92
C TYR A 32 11.94 7.44 -18.34
N ASP A 33 12.98 6.88 -18.93
CA ASP A 33 13.69 5.71 -18.42
C ASP A 33 15.18 5.88 -18.73
N ASN A 34 16.06 5.39 -17.86
CA ASN A 34 17.50 5.41 -18.11
C ASN A 34 17.89 4.64 -19.37
N ASP A 35 17.11 3.60 -19.74
CA ASP A 35 17.21 2.97 -21.06
C ASP A 35 16.27 3.67 -22.05
N VAL A 36 16.85 4.47 -22.92
CA VAL A 36 16.14 5.24 -23.94
C VAL A 36 15.30 4.36 -24.89
N ASN A 37 15.68 3.09 -25.10
CA ASN A 37 14.90 2.19 -25.95
C ASN A 37 13.62 1.74 -25.23
N ILE A 38 13.69 1.54 -23.91
CA ILE A 38 12.52 1.20 -23.09
C ILE A 38 11.55 2.37 -23.05
N SER A 39 12.04 3.61 -22.83
CA SER A 39 11.18 4.80 -22.79
C SER A 39 10.54 5.08 -24.16
N LYS A 40 11.28 4.99 -25.28
CA LYS A 40 10.74 5.17 -26.64
C LYS A 40 9.67 4.12 -26.98
N LYS A 41 9.90 2.86 -26.59
CA LYS A 41 8.93 1.78 -26.80
C LYS A 41 7.63 2.04 -26.01
N ALA A 42 7.74 2.43 -24.76
CA ALA A 42 6.59 2.78 -23.93
C ALA A 42 5.85 4.00 -24.48
N ALA A 43 6.57 5.07 -24.85
CA ALA A 43 6.00 6.27 -25.44
C ALA A 43 5.21 5.96 -26.73
N SER A 44 5.77 5.13 -27.61
CA SER A 44 5.08 4.68 -28.83
C SER A 44 3.86 3.82 -28.57
N GLU A 45 3.91 2.95 -27.55
CA GLU A 45 2.81 2.05 -27.15
C GLU A 45 1.62 2.83 -26.58
N PHE A 46 1.89 3.88 -25.81
CA PHE A 46 0.87 4.62 -25.08
C PHE A 46 0.54 6.01 -25.65
N GLY A 47 1.20 6.42 -26.73
CA GLY A 47 0.91 7.66 -27.45
C GLY A 47 1.33 8.93 -26.68
N CYS A 48 2.44 8.88 -25.93
CA CYS A 48 2.98 10.01 -25.17
C CYS A 48 4.42 10.35 -25.56
N LYS A 49 4.99 11.42 -25.00
CA LYS A 49 6.38 11.86 -25.29
C LYS A 49 7.38 10.94 -24.57
N SER A 50 8.48 10.58 -25.23
CA SER A 50 9.68 10.04 -24.58
C SER A 50 10.66 11.17 -24.36
N TYR A 51 10.95 11.50 -23.11
CA TYR A 51 11.88 12.55 -22.75
C TYR A 51 13.34 12.07 -22.90
N GLY A 52 14.20 12.96 -23.35
CA GLY A 52 15.65 12.68 -23.50
C GLY A 52 16.40 12.75 -22.17
N SER A 53 15.90 13.54 -21.22
CA SER A 53 16.43 13.63 -19.87
C SER A 53 15.30 13.78 -18.85
N PHE A 54 15.60 13.47 -17.59
CA PHE A 54 14.67 13.67 -16.48
C PHE A 54 14.41 15.15 -16.22
N GLU A 55 15.43 16.00 -16.44
CA GLU A 55 15.36 17.44 -16.30
C GLU A 55 14.32 18.06 -17.24
N GLU A 56 14.35 17.67 -18.53
CA GLU A 56 13.33 18.14 -19.48
C GLU A 56 11.91 17.77 -19.06
N MET A 57 11.71 16.58 -18.47
CA MET A 57 10.39 16.14 -18.05
C MET A 57 9.90 16.93 -16.83
N ILE A 58 10.77 17.13 -15.83
CA ILE A 58 10.38 17.76 -14.57
C ILE A 58 9.95 19.22 -14.74
N ASP A 59 10.48 19.93 -15.74
CA ASP A 59 10.14 21.32 -16.05
C ASP A 59 8.74 21.45 -16.70
N GLU A 60 8.15 20.38 -17.21
CA GLU A 60 6.88 20.40 -17.94
C GLU A 60 5.68 19.87 -17.13
N ILE A 61 5.91 19.16 -16.00
CA ILE A 61 4.90 18.40 -15.28
C ILE A 61 4.49 19.00 -13.92
N ASP A 62 3.28 18.69 -13.48
CA ASP A 62 2.74 19.04 -12.14
C ASP A 62 2.89 17.86 -11.16
N VAL A 63 2.93 16.62 -11.69
CA VAL A 63 2.95 15.36 -10.95
C VAL A 63 3.95 14.40 -11.57
N LEU A 64 4.85 13.89 -10.76
CA LEU A 64 5.77 12.81 -11.10
C LEU A 64 5.28 11.50 -10.49
N ASP A 65 5.22 10.45 -11.30
CA ASP A 65 4.98 9.07 -10.88
C ASP A 65 6.27 8.26 -10.96
N ILE A 66 6.79 7.79 -9.82
CA ILE A 66 8.08 7.09 -9.70
C ILE A 66 7.83 5.59 -9.55
N VAL A 67 8.17 4.84 -10.61
CA VAL A 67 7.99 3.38 -10.73
C VAL A 67 9.29 2.69 -11.14
N THR A 68 10.38 3.17 -10.60
CA THR A 68 11.74 2.66 -10.82
C THR A 68 12.14 1.63 -9.76
N PRO A 69 13.32 0.99 -9.83
CA PRO A 69 13.88 0.29 -8.69
C PRO A 69 14.07 1.21 -7.48
N THR A 70 13.85 0.68 -6.26
CA THR A 70 13.88 1.44 -5.00
C THR A 70 15.13 2.28 -4.81
N SER A 71 16.29 1.80 -5.26
CA SER A 71 17.57 2.50 -5.15
C SER A 71 17.63 3.87 -5.84
N SER A 72 16.70 4.15 -6.73
CA SER A 72 16.61 5.45 -7.43
C SER A 72 15.44 6.32 -6.99
N HIS A 73 14.54 5.81 -6.15
CA HIS A 73 13.37 6.55 -5.67
C HIS A 73 13.74 7.89 -5.05
N PHE A 74 14.68 7.87 -4.11
CA PHE A 74 15.10 9.07 -3.38
C PHE A 74 15.61 10.18 -4.32
N SER A 75 16.47 9.86 -5.28
CA SER A 75 17.07 10.86 -6.16
C SER A 75 16.04 11.55 -7.06
N TYR A 76 15.12 10.79 -7.65
CA TYR A 76 14.04 11.33 -8.47
C TYR A 76 13.04 12.14 -7.65
N ALA A 77 12.62 11.61 -6.47
CA ALA A 77 11.69 12.29 -5.59
C ALA A 77 12.25 13.61 -5.06
N LEU A 78 13.52 13.62 -4.61
CA LEU A 78 14.16 14.82 -4.10
C LEU A 78 14.20 15.92 -5.15
N LYS A 79 14.59 15.58 -6.37
CA LYS A 79 14.66 16.54 -7.47
C LYS A 79 13.28 17.07 -7.85
N ALA A 80 12.25 16.22 -7.90
CA ALA A 80 10.88 16.65 -8.15
C ALA A 80 10.38 17.62 -7.06
N ILE A 81 10.62 17.30 -5.78
CA ILE A 81 10.24 18.16 -4.65
C ILE A 81 10.93 19.54 -4.74
N GLU A 82 12.23 19.56 -5.07
CA GLU A 82 12.99 20.81 -5.20
C GLU A 82 12.51 21.69 -6.37
N ASN A 83 11.83 21.10 -7.37
CA ASN A 83 11.18 21.81 -8.47
C ASN A 83 9.67 22.07 -8.24
N GLY A 84 9.14 21.81 -7.04
CA GLY A 84 7.74 22.06 -6.69
C GLY A 84 6.76 21.07 -7.31
N VAL A 85 7.22 19.94 -7.84
CA VAL A 85 6.42 18.88 -8.47
C VAL A 85 5.92 17.92 -7.40
N ASN A 86 4.61 17.62 -7.41
CA ASN A 86 4.03 16.61 -6.53
C ASN A 86 4.46 15.20 -6.94
N VAL A 87 4.64 14.29 -5.98
CA VAL A 87 5.24 12.99 -6.23
C VAL A 87 4.31 11.85 -5.82
N PHE A 88 4.02 10.96 -6.74
CA PHE A 88 3.62 9.59 -6.43
C PHE A 88 4.87 8.71 -6.46
N ILE A 89 5.08 7.88 -5.47
CA ILE A 89 6.27 7.04 -5.35
C ILE A 89 5.91 5.63 -4.94
N GLU A 90 6.34 4.63 -5.72
CA GLU A 90 6.11 3.22 -5.40
C GLU A 90 6.81 2.79 -4.10
N LYS A 91 6.23 1.77 -3.47
CA LYS A 91 6.80 1.13 -2.29
C LYS A 91 8.04 0.25 -2.64
N PRO A 92 9.00 0.09 -1.70
CA PRO A 92 9.18 0.92 -0.50
C PRO A 92 9.62 2.33 -0.89
N VAL A 93 9.26 3.32 -0.07
CA VAL A 93 9.49 4.74 -0.41
C VAL A 93 10.94 5.07 -0.70
N CYS A 94 11.88 4.48 0.05
CA CYS A 94 13.33 4.65 -0.09
C CYS A 94 14.07 3.38 0.34
N SER A 95 15.38 3.34 0.13
CA SER A 95 16.24 2.23 0.53
C SER A 95 16.57 2.22 2.03
N ASN A 96 16.46 3.37 2.69
CA ASN A 96 16.76 3.55 4.11
C ASN A 96 15.93 4.68 4.73
N THR A 97 15.91 4.73 6.06
CA THR A 97 15.10 5.68 6.82
C THR A 97 15.62 7.12 6.75
N GLU A 98 16.93 7.34 6.60
CA GLU A 98 17.52 8.67 6.44
C GLU A 98 17.03 9.36 5.16
N GLU A 99 16.97 8.62 4.05
CA GLU A 99 16.44 9.12 2.79
C GLU A 99 14.96 9.50 2.92
N SER A 100 14.14 8.63 3.48
CA SER A 100 12.70 8.89 3.64
C SER A 100 12.43 10.06 4.58
N LEU A 101 13.18 10.21 5.67
CA LEU A 101 13.08 11.36 6.58
C LEU A 101 13.42 12.68 5.87
N LYS A 102 14.46 12.67 5.01
CA LYS A 102 14.82 13.82 4.21
C LYS A 102 13.74 14.21 3.21
N LEU A 103 13.04 13.25 2.61
CA LEU A 103 11.88 13.55 1.75
C LEU A 103 10.72 14.16 2.56
N VAL A 104 10.46 13.67 3.80
CA VAL A 104 9.50 14.26 4.73
C VAL A 104 9.81 15.74 4.99
N GLU A 105 11.06 16.07 5.33
CA GLU A 105 11.47 17.44 5.58
C GLU A 105 11.34 18.34 4.35
N LYS A 106 11.84 17.85 3.22
CA LYS A 106 11.84 18.60 1.95
C LYS A 106 10.44 18.83 1.41
N SER A 107 9.53 17.85 1.52
CA SER A 107 8.15 18.01 1.07
C SER A 107 7.42 19.13 1.83
N LYS A 108 7.66 19.24 3.14
CA LYS A 108 7.12 20.35 3.95
C LYS A 108 7.66 21.70 3.52
N LEU A 109 8.99 21.79 3.34
CA LEU A 109 9.65 23.06 2.99
C LEU A 109 9.18 23.59 1.63
N ASN A 110 8.94 22.69 0.67
CA ASN A 110 8.51 23.07 -0.68
C ASN A 110 6.99 23.03 -0.88
N ASN A 111 6.21 22.71 0.17
CA ASN A 111 4.75 22.60 0.12
C ASN A 111 4.24 21.68 -1.00
N VAL A 112 4.93 20.58 -1.28
CA VAL A 112 4.53 19.54 -2.24
C VAL A 112 3.91 18.35 -1.53
N LYS A 113 3.00 17.67 -2.21
CA LYS A 113 2.37 16.46 -1.70
C LYS A 113 3.09 15.24 -2.22
N ILE A 114 3.26 14.26 -1.35
CA ILE A 114 3.80 12.95 -1.71
C ILE A 114 2.77 11.90 -1.31
N GLN A 115 2.43 11.01 -2.24
CA GLN A 115 1.69 9.78 -1.95
C GLN A 115 2.59 8.58 -2.22
N VAL A 116 2.54 7.61 -1.30
CA VAL A 116 3.32 6.37 -1.39
C VAL A 116 2.42 5.22 -1.86
N GLY A 117 2.92 4.40 -2.79
CA GLY A 117 2.21 3.32 -3.47
C GLY A 117 1.88 2.11 -2.59
N HIS A 118 1.24 2.31 -1.44
CA HIS A 118 0.69 1.24 -0.62
C HIS A 118 -0.71 0.84 -1.11
N VAL A 119 -0.75 0.21 -2.27
CA VAL A 119 -1.96 -0.11 -3.04
C VAL A 119 -3.01 -0.91 -2.26
N GLU A 120 -2.61 -1.69 -1.24
CA GLU A 120 -3.57 -2.46 -0.43
C GLU A 120 -4.51 -1.58 0.40
N ARG A 121 -4.15 -0.31 0.66
CA ARG A 121 -5.06 0.70 1.26
C ARG A 121 -6.25 1.05 0.34
N PHE A 122 -6.16 0.73 -0.94
CA PHE A 122 -7.17 0.95 -1.96
C PHE A 122 -7.78 -0.37 -2.46
N ASN A 123 -7.34 -1.50 -1.90
CA ASN A 123 -7.93 -2.80 -2.21
C ASN A 123 -9.41 -2.80 -1.80
N PRO A 124 -10.33 -3.16 -2.71
CA PRO A 124 -11.76 -3.10 -2.45
C PRO A 124 -12.20 -3.95 -1.25
N ALA A 125 -11.51 -5.07 -0.97
CA ALA A 125 -11.78 -5.86 0.24
C ALA A 125 -11.47 -5.09 1.52
N PHE A 126 -10.40 -4.30 1.56
CA PHE A 126 -10.07 -3.47 2.71
C PHE A 126 -11.00 -2.27 2.83
N THR A 127 -11.23 -1.54 1.75
CA THR A 127 -12.06 -0.33 1.77
C THR A 127 -13.51 -0.61 2.15
N ALA A 128 -14.03 -1.82 1.85
CA ALA A 128 -15.37 -2.24 2.24
C ALA A 128 -15.54 -2.39 3.77
N VAL A 129 -14.45 -2.58 4.52
CA VAL A 129 -14.49 -2.85 5.96
C VAL A 129 -13.64 -1.91 6.81
N GLU A 130 -12.86 -1.00 6.22
CA GLU A 130 -11.95 -0.11 6.97
C GLU A 130 -12.66 0.66 8.08
N ASN A 131 -13.89 1.14 7.84
CA ASN A 131 -14.71 1.83 8.82
C ASN A 131 -15.27 0.92 9.94
N ASN A 132 -15.20 -0.39 9.79
CA ASN A 132 -15.61 -1.37 10.80
C ASN A 132 -14.46 -1.74 11.73
N ILE A 133 -13.22 -1.45 11.35
CA ILE A 133 -12.03 -1.68 12.16
C ILE A 133 -11.93 -0.55 13.18
N SER A 134 -12.06 -0.90 14.47
CA SER A 134 -12.02 0.07 15.55
C SER A 134 -11.39 -0.55 16.79
N LYS A 135 -10.27 -0.01 17.24
CA LYS A 135 -9.51 -0.46 18.40
C LYS A 135 -9.26 -1.98 18.38
N PRO A 136 -8.58 -2.51 17.36
CA PRO A 136 -8.24 -3.92 17.32
C PRO A 136 -7.38 -4.29 18.53
N MET A 137 -7.64 -5.47 19.09
CA MET A 137 -6.91 -6.03 20.24
C MET A 137 -5.85 -7.02 19.79
N PHE A 138 -6.15 -7.74 18.70
CA PHE A 138 -5.24 -8.70 18.09
C PHE A 138 -5.40 -8.68 16.57
N ILE A 139 -4.27 -8.76 15.85
CA ILE A 139 -4.24 -8.79 14.39
C ILE A 139 -3.36 -9.96 13.96
N GLU A 140 -3.80 -10.68 12.96
CA GLU A 140 -3.04 -11.77 12.34
C GLU A 140 -3.00 -11.57 10.84
N SER A 141 -1.80 -11.49 10.25
CA SER A 141 -1.61 -11.33 8.81
C SER A 141 -0.69 -12.37 8.21
N HIS A 142 -1.11 -12.92 7.06
CA HIS A 142 -0.34 -13.88 6.28
C HIS A 142 -0.27 -13.43 4.83
N ARG A 143 0.97 -13.24 4.34
CA ARG A 143 1.25 -12.95 2.94
C ARG A 143 2.22 -13.97 2.38
N LEU A 144 1.66 -14.95 1.70
CA LEU A 144 2.39 -16.09 1.14
C LEU A 144 2.38 -16.00 -0.38
N ALA A 145 3.54 -16.14 -1.00
CA ALA A 145 3.70 -16.15 -2.45
C ALA A 145 4.49 -17.38 -2.91
N GLN A 146 4.21 -17.83 -4.13
CA GLN A 146 5.03 -18.82 -4.80
C GLN A 146 6.39 -18.18 -5.16
N PHE A 147 7.44 -18.99 -5.18
CA PHE A 147 8.76 -18.51 -5.51
C PHE A 147 8.81 -17.92 -6.91
N ASN A 148 9.33 -16.70 -7.00
CA ASN A 148 9.63 -16.02 -8.25
C ASN A 148 11.09 -15.55 -8.19
N PRO A 149 11.97 -15.95 -9.13
CA PRO A 149 13.36 -15.52 -9.13
C PRO A 149 13.53 -14.01 -9.38
N ARG A 150 12.49 -13.32 -9.84
CA ARG A 150 12.47 -11.86 -9.94
C ARG A 150 12.09 -11.27 -8.59
N GLY A 151 12.85 -10.31 -8.08
CA GLY A 151 12.58 -9.66 -6.78
C GLY A 151 13.25 -10.33 -5.59
N THR A 152 14.28 -11.17 -5.82
CA THR A 152 15.12 -11.73 -4.75
C THR A 152 16.22 -10.77 -4.29
N ASP A 153 16.38 -9.64 -4.95
CA ASP A 153 17.28 -8.54 -4.65
C ASP A 153 16.92 -7.76 -3.38
N VAL A 154 15.65 -7.84 -2.96
CA VAL A 154 15.16 -7.24 -1.71
C VAL A 154 14.65 -8.32 -0.75
N SER A 155 14.67 -8.02 0.55
CA SER A 155 14.15 -8.95 1.57
C SER A 155 12.64 -9.16 1.42
N VAL A 156 12.14 -10.33 1.87
CA VAL A 156 10.70 -10.62 1.90
C VAL A 156 9.90 -9.61 2.73
N VAL A 157 10.56 -8.91 3.65
CA VAL A 157 9.95 -7.83 4.45
C VAL A 157 9.61 -6.64 3.56
N LEU A 158 10.58 -6.11 2.82
CA LEU A 158 10.41 -4.95 1.93
C LEU A 158 9.60 -5.28 0.66
N ASP A 159 9.62 -6.53 0.21
CA ASP A 159 8.83 -6.94 -0.96
C ASP A 159 7.37 -7.23 -0.60
N LEU A 160 7.14 -8.07 0.41
CA LEU A 160 5.81 -8.60 0.74
C LEU A 160 5.26 -8.05 2.06
N MET A 161 5.98 -8.17 3.19
CA MET A 161 5.44 -7.86 4.51
C MET A 161 5.08 -6.38 4.67
N ILE A 162 5.75 -5.50 3.96
CA ILE A 162 5.54 -4.04 4.03
C ILE A 162 4.08 -3.64 3.74
N HIS A 163 3.38 -4.36 2.87
CA HIS A 163 1.96 -4.13 2.61
C HIS A 163 1.09 -4.37 3.85
N ASP A 164 1.41 -5.43 4.61
CA ASP A 164 0.66 -5.78 5.81
C ASP A 164 1.07 -4.90 6.99
N ILE A 165 2.34 -4.47 7.05
CA ILE A 165 2.82 -3.47 8.01
C ILE A 165 2.04 -2.17 7.84
N ASP A 166 1.93 -1.66 6.62
CA ASP A 166 1.18 -0.44 6.32
C ASP A 166 -0.30 -0.55 6.72
N ILE A 167 -0.98 -1.65 6.38
CA ILE A 167 -2.37 -1.89 6.78
C ILE A 167 -2.52 -1.89 8.31
N ILE A 168 -1.59 -2.53 9.03
CA ILE A 168 -1.62 -2.61 10.50
C ILE A 168 -1.39 -1.22 11.12
N LEU A 169 -0.36 -0.50 10.68
CA LEU A 169 -0.06 0.83 11.19
C LEU A 169 -1.21 1.82 10.95
N SER A 170 -1.92 1.68 9.83
CA SER A 170 -3.08 2.51 9.54
C SER A 170 -4.33 2.16 10.36
N SER A 171 -4.38 0.94 10.87
CA SER A 171 -5.55 0.42 11.60
C SER A 171 -5.41 0.54 13.12
N VAL A 172 -4.20 0.77 13.63
CA VAL A 172 -3.91 0.85 15.07
C VAL A 172 -3.44 2.26 15.43
N ASP A 173 -4.32 3.02 16.06
CA ASP A 173 -4.01 4.37 16.56
C ASP A 173 -3.28 4.28 17.92
N SER A 174 -2.02 3.85 17.88
CA SER A 174 -1.15 3.74 19.06
C SER A 174 0.31 3.61 18.67
N PRO A 175 1.26 4.17 19.43
CA PRO A 175 2.68 3.95 19.23
C PRO A 175 3.06 2.47 19.35
N ILE A 176 4.10 2.08 18.60
CA ILE A 176 4.72 0.76 18.75
C ILE A 176 5.49 0.73 20.06
N LYS A 177 5.24 -0.28 20.89
CA LYS A 177 5.95 -0.54 22.13
C LYS A 177 7.17 -1.43 21.94
N GLN A 178 7.01 -2.50 21.12
CA GLN A 178 8.06 -3.49 20.90
C GLN A 178 7.83 -4.21 19.58
N ILE A 179 8.95 -4.59 18.92
CA ILE A 179 8.97 -5.46 17.75
C ILE A 179 9.88 -6.65 18.05
N SER A 180 9.38 -7.86 17.82
CA SER A 180 10.14 -9.10 17.82
C SER A 180 10.03 -9.75 16.45
N SER A 181 11.14 -10.03 15.78
CA SER A 181 11.12 -10.57 14.43
C SER A 181 12.17 -11.65 14.21
N SER A 182 11.91 -12.50 13.24
CA SER A 182 12.85 -13.50 12.74
C SER A 182 12.72 -13.63 11.24
N GLY A 183 13.82 -14.00 10.57
CA GLY A 183 13.86 -14.25 9.15
C GLY A 183 14.73 -15.46 8.81
N VAL A 184 14.34 -16.23 7.81
CA VAL A 184 15.04 -17.44 7.37
C VAL A 184 15.26 -17.40 5.86
N SER A 185 16.51 -17.59 5.45
CA SER A 185 16.91 -17.81 4.07
C SER A 185 16.78 -19.29 3.75
N VAL A 186 15.99 -19.64 2.73
CA VAL A 186 15.72 -21.04 2.33
C VAL A 186 16.29 -21.32 0.93
N ILE A 187 16.12 -20.38 0.01
CA ILE A 187 16.54 -20.49 -1.39
C ILE A 187 17.47 -19.32 -1.76
N SER A 188 17.20 -18.11 -1.28
CA SER A 188 17.93 -16.87 -1.60
C SER A 188 18.96 -16.54 -0.53
N ASP A 189 19.88 -15.60 -0.85
CA ASP A 189 20.85 -15.08 0.12
C ASP A 189 20.23 -14.12 1.16
N THR A 190 19.01 -13.63 0.88
CA THR A 190 18.21 -12.80 1.80
C THR A 190 17.05 -13.62 2.37
N PRO A 191 16.46 -13.23 3.51
CA PRO A 191 15.32 -13.96 4.07
C PRO A 191 14.17 -14.16 3.08
N ASP A 192 13.77 -15.43 2.89
CA ASP A 192 12.64 -15.85 2.06
C ASP A 192 11.34 -15.98 2.85
N ILE A 193 11.48 -16.16 4.17
CA ILE A 193 10.39 -16.20 5.13
C ILE A 193 10.74 -15.25 6.25
N ALA A 194 9.77 -14.44 6.68
CA ALA A 194 9.90 -13.60 7.85
C ALA A 194 8.63 -13.67 8.70
N ASN A 195 8.82 -13.61 10.00
CA ASN A 195 7.76 -13.45 10.99
C ASN A 195 8.07 -12.22 11.84
N ALA A 196 7.04 -11.43 12.13
CA ALA A 196 7.15 -10.29 13.01
C ALA A 196 5.96 -10.25 13.99
N ARG A 197 6.26 -9.94 15.24
CA ARG A 197 5.28 -9.62 16.27
C ARG A 197 5.48 -8.17 16.68
N ILE A 198 4.43 -7.36 16.51
CA ILE A 198 4.41 -5.95 16.89
C ILE A 198 3.45 -5.79 18.06
N GLU A 199 3.94 -5.21 19.16
CA GLU A 199 3.15 -4.86 20.32
C GLU A 199 2.99 -3.35 20.40
N PHE A 200 1.76 -2.87 20.59
CA PHE A 200 1.44 -1.46 20.69
C PHE A 200 1.22 -1.05 22.15
N GLU A 201 1.39 0.24 22.47
CA GLU A 201 1.22 0.74 23.82
C GLU A 201 -0.21 0.60 24.36
N ASN A 202 -1.22 0.61 23.47
CA ASN A 202 -2.61 0.37 23.81
C ASN A 202 -2.94 -1.11 24.11
N GLY A 203 -1.95 -2.01 24.05
CA GLY A 203 -2.07 -3.44 24.27
C GLY A 203 -2.47 -4.25 23.03
N CYS A 204 -2.71 -3.63 21.89
CA CYS A 204 -2.91 -4.35 20.64
C CYS A 204 -1.63 -5.12 20.26
N VAL A 205 -1.83 -6.31 19.71
CA VAL A 205 -0.74 -7.16 19.21
C VAL A 205 -1.01 -7.55 17.77
N ALA A 206 -0.01 -7.41 16.90
CA ALA A 206 -0.08 -7.88 15.53
C ALA A 206 0.99 -8.94 15.25
N ASN A 207 0.58 -10.08 14.69
CA ASN A 207 1.48 -11.11 14.20
C ASN A 207 1.44 -11.14 12.68
N LEU A 208 2.60 -11.02 12.05
CA LEU A 208 2.75 -11.02 10.60
C LEU A 208 3.64 -12.18 10.16
N THR A 209 3.25 -12.84 9.09
CA THR A 209 4.08 -13.85 8.42
C THR A 209 4.10 -13.56 6.91
N ALA A 210 5.28 -13.37 6.36
CA ALA A 210 5.48 -13.25 4.92
C ALA A 210 6.41 -14.37 4.43
N SER A 211 6.08 -14.96 3.29
CA SER A 211 6.89 -16.00 2.65
C SER A 211 6.80 -15.89 1.14
N ARG A 212 7.94 -15.97 0.45
CA ARG A 212 8.03 -16.05 -1.01
C ARG A 212 8.36 -17.48 -1.51
N VAL A 213 8.32 -18.48 -0.62
CA VAL A 213 8.63 -19.88 -0.92
C VAL A 213 7.47 -20.83 -0.57
N SER A 214 6.25 -20.36 -0.78
CA SER A 214 5.03 -21.09 -0.47
C SER A 214 4.45 -21.79 -1.70
N LEU A 215 3.72 -22.90 -1.50
CA LEU A 215 3.07 -23.63 -2.59
C LEU A 215 1.84 -22.91 -3.16
N LYS A 216 1.18 -22.07 -2.36
CA LYS A 216 -0.01 -21.32 -2.74
C LYS A 216 0.12 -19.86 -2.32
N ASN A 217 -0.43 -18.97 -3.13
CA ASN A 217 -0.57 -17.57 -2.76
C ASN A 217 -1.66 -17.41 -1.70
N MET A 218 -1.41 -16.53 -0.73
CA MET A 218 -2.37 -16.10 0.28
C MET A 218 -2.07 -14.64 0.66
N ARG A 219 -3.10 -13.84 0.83
CA ARG A 219 -3.00 -12.46 1.33
C ARG A 219 -4.18 -12.22 2.24
N LYS A 220 -4.05 -12.59 3.52
CA LYS A 220 -5.16 -12.53 4.49
C LYS A 220 -4.76 -11.80 5.75
N THR A 221 -5.64 -10.90 6.20
CA THR A 221 -5.52 -10.24 7.49
C THR A 221 -6.81 -10.40 8.29
N ARG A 222 -6.67 -10.69 9.57
CA ARG A 222 -7.77 -10.87 10.51
C ARG A 222 -7.63 -9.90 11.65
N PHE A 223 -8.71 -9.18 11.94
CA PHE A 223 -8.79 -8.24 13.05
C PHE A 223 -9.74 -8.79 14.12
N PHE A 224 -9.28 -8.84 15.34
CA PHE A 224 -10.04 -9.23 16.51
C PHE A 224 -10.21 -8.00 17.41
N GLN A 225 -11.44 -7.58 17.62
CA GLN A 225 -11.78 -6.44 18.45
C GLN A 225 -12.99 -6.77 19.33
N SER A 226 -13.31 -5.93 20.31
CA SER A 226 -14.41 -6.21 21.22
C SER A 226 -15.71 -6.45 20.48
N GLY A 227 -16.27 -7.66 20.63
CA GLY A 227 -17.53 -8.05 20.01
C GLY A 227 -17.51 -8.22 18.50
N LYS A 228 -16.33 -8.11 17.83
CA LYS A 228 -16.27 -8.19 16.37
C LYS A 228 -14.97 -8.84 15.88
N TYR A 229 -15.12 -9.67 14.86
CA TYR A 229 -14.05 -10.27 14.08
C TYR A 229 -14.22 -9.87 12.62
N ILE A 230 -13.13 -9.45 11.98
CA ILE A 230 -13.12 -9.07 10.57
C ILE A 230 -12.02 -9.87 9.87
N SER A 231 -12.36 -10.55 8.79
CA SER A 231 -11.43 -11.28 7.92
C SER A 231 -11.40 -10.62 6.55
N ILE A 232 -10.20 -10.34 6.06
CA ILE A 232 -9.98 -9.74 4.74
C ILE A 232 -9.09 -10.67 3.92
N ASP A 233 -9.54 -11.06 2.75
CA ASP A 233 -8.77 -11.74 1.73
C ASP A 233 -8.46 -10.75 0.58
N PHE A 234 -7.28 -10.16 0.61
CA PHE A 234 -6.83 -9.18 -0.40
C PHE A 234 -6.62 -9.81 -1.77
N LEU A 235 -6.32 -11.11 -1.82
CA LEU A 235 -6.07 -11.83 -3.06
C LEU A 235 -7.37 -12.09 -3.82
N ASN A 236 -8.38 -12.62 -3.10
CA ASN A 236 -9.69 -12.95 -3.67
C ASN A 236 -10.66 -11.76 -3.65
N ARG A 237 -10.27 -10.65 -3.01
CA ARG A 237 -11.11 -9.46 -2.81
C ARG A 237 -12.41 -9.81 -2.09
N GLU A 238 -12.26 -10.43 -0.95
CA GLU A 238 -13.40 -10.84 -0.10
C GLU A 238 -13.20 -10.31 1.32
N SER A 239 -14.30 -9.96 1.97
CA SER A 239 -14.29 -9.59 3.38
C SER A 239 -15.48 -10.17 4.12
N GLU A 240 -15.26 -10.55 5.36
CA GLU A 240 -16.24 -11.17 6.24
C GLU A 240 -16.22 -10.48 7.59
N ILE A 241 -17.39 -10.21 8.12
CA ILE A 241 -17.57 -9.64 9.45
C ILE A 241 -18.42 -10.60 10.28
N VAL A 242 -17.90 -10.97 11.45
CA VAL A 242 -18.64 -11.69 12.49
C VAL A 242 -18.75 -10.76 13.69
N GLU A 243 -19.96 -10.49 14.14
CA GLU A 243 -20.16 -9.60 15.29
C GLU A 243 -21.15 -10.15 16.30
N ILE A 244 -20.91 -9.78 17.54
CA ILE A 244 -21.81 -10.07 18.68
C ILE A 244 -22.61 -8.80 18.92
N ASP A 245 -23.93 -8.85 18.72
CA ASP A 245 -24.82 -7.72 18.98
C ASP A 245 -26.15 -8.21 19.59
N GLU A 246 -26.47 -7.71 20.74
CA GLU A 246 -27.74 -8.07 21.45
C GLU A 246 -28.93 -7.24 20.93
N LYS A 247 -28.68 -6.13 20.25
CA LYS A 247 -29.69 -5.15 19.82
C LYS A 247 -30.12 -5.30 18.36
N LYS A 248 -29.40 -6.08 17.56
CA LYS A 248 -29.80 -6.31 16.16
C LYS A 248 -31.13 -7.06 16.09
N SER A 249 -32.00 -6.58 15.22
CA SER A 249 -33.32 -7.19 14.93
C SER A 249 -33.27 -8.33 13.92
N GLU A 250 -32.11 -8.53 13.28
CA GLU A 250 -31.87 -9.58 12.30
C GLU A 250 -31.84 -10.97 12.96
N ILE A 251 -32.00 -12.01 12.15
CA ILE A 251 -31.87 -13.39 12.64
C ILE A 251 -30.39 -13.71 12.83
N PRO A 252 -29.94 -14.06 14.05
CA PRO A 252 -28.56 -14.45 14.28
C PRO A 252 -28.24 -15.77 13.56
N ILE A 253 -27.00 -15.91 13.06
CA ILE A 253 -26.54 -17.21 12.51
C ILE A 253 -26.36 -18.26 13.61
N MET A 254 -26.07 -17.80 14.83
CA MET A 254 -25.84 -18.64 15.99
C MET A 254 -26.13 -17.87 17.29
N THR A 255 -26.54 -18.60 18.32
CA THR A 255 -26.58 -18.10 19.70
C THR A 255 -25.60 -18.92 20.54
N LEU A 256 -24.64 -18.26 21.17
CA LEU A 256 -23.74 -18.87 22.13
C LEU A 256 -24.25 -18.64 23.55
N GLU A 257 -24.21 -19.68 24.38
CA GLU A 257 -24.43 -19.57 25.80
C GLU A 257 -23.08 -19.48 26.51
N THR A 258 -22.90 -18.41 27.28
CA THR A 258 -21.68 -18.17 28.06
C THR A 258 -21.71 -18.91 29.37
N SER A 259 -20.57 -19.10 30.03
CA SER A 259 -20.47 -19.84 31.29
C SER A 259 -21.31 -19.28 32.45
N ASP A 260 -21.70 -18.02 32.36
CA ASP A 260 -22.58 -17.30 33.30
C ASP A 260 -24.06 -17.38 32.89
N GLY A 261 -24.41 -18.20 31.87
CA GLY A 261 -25.79 -18.43 31.42
C GLY A 261 -26.34 -17.34 30.48
N ASN A 262 -25.55 -16.31 30.15
CA ASN A 262 -25.99 -15.28 29.22
C ASN A 262 -25.96 -15.82 27.78
N LYS A 263 -26.89 -15.33 26.94
CA LYS A 263 -26.96 -15.70 25.53
C LYS A 263 -26.38 -14.57 24.66
N LYS A 264 -25.37 -14.87 23.87
CA LYS A 264 -24.78 -13.95 22.91
C LYS A 264 -25.24 -14.30 21.50
N LYS A 265 -25.87 -13.35 20.81
CA LYS A 265 -26.30 -13.48 19.43
C LYS A 265 -25.14 -13.13 18.50
N ILE A 266 -24.85 -14.02 17.54
CA ILE A 266 -23.77 -13.85 16.56
C ILE A 266 -24.38 -13.61 15.19
N TYR A 267 -23.87 -12.59 14.52
CA TYR A 267 -24.24 -12.20 13.18
C TYR A 267 -23.05 -12.34 12.25
N PHE A 268 -23.34 -12.70 11.01
CA PHE A 268 -22.35 -12.80 9.95
C PHE A 268 -22.79 -11.92 8.77
N SER A 269 -21.85 -11.17 8.21
CA SER A 269 -22.11 -10.40 7.00
C SER A 269 -20.92 -10.44 6.06
N LYS A 270 -21.22 -10.40 4.77
CA LYS A 270 -20.24 -10.16 3.69
C LYS A 270 -20.59 -8.81 3.10
N PRO A 271 -19.76 -7.78 3.31
CA PRO A 271 -19.95 -6.48 2.67
C PRO A 271 -19.91 -6.60 1.15
N ASP A 272 -20.70 -5.78 0.46
CA ASP A 272 -20.59 -5.63 -0.97
C ASP A 272 -19.25 -5.00 -1.34
N ILE A 273 -18.55 -5.63 -2.26
CA ILE A 273 -17.21 -5.20 -2.68
C ILE A 273 -17.32 -4.64 -4.10
N SER A 274 -16.92 -3.37 -4.26
CA SER A 274 -16.91 -2.72 -5.57
C SER A 274 -15.84 -3.32 -6.49
N GLU A 275 -16.19 -3.55 -7.74
CA GLU A 275 -15.22 -3.92 -8.77
C GLU A 275 -14.47 -2.66 -9.23
N ASN A 276 -13.37 -2.33 -8.56
CA ASN A 276 -12.50 -1.22 -8.93
C ASN A 276 -11.04 -1.67 -9.12
N ASN A 277 -10.25 -0.82 -9.75
CA ASN A 277 -8.82 -1.01 -9.89
C ASN A 277 -8.11 -0.23 -8.78
N ALA A 278 -7.50 -0.92 -7.81
CA ALA A 278 -6.87 -0.30 -6.66
C ALA A 278 -5.76 0.72 -7.03
N ILE A 279 -4.96 0.46 -8.08
CA ILE A 279 -3.92 1.41 -8.53
C ILE A 279 -4.56 2.67 -9.13
N LEU A 280 -5.61 2.52 -9.92
CA LEU A 280 -6.34 3.68 -10.47
C LEU A 280 -6.99 4.52 -9.36
N GLU A 281 -7.60 3.86 -8.37
CA GLU A 281 -8.17 4.55 -7.21
C GLU A 281 -7.10 5.30 -6.40
N GLU A 282 -5.93 4.70 -6.26
CA GLU A 282 -4.79 5.30 -5.59
C GLU A 282 -4.30 6.57 -6.31
N LEU A 283 -4.13 6.51 -7.63
CA LEU A 283 -3.75 7.65 -8.46
C LEU A 283 -4.82 8.75 -8.41
N ASN A 284 -6.10 8.40 -8.53
CA ASN A 284 -7.22 9.35 -8.44
C ASN A 284 -7.33 9.99 -7.06
N SER A 285 -7.09 9.24 -5.99
CA SER A 285 -7.02 9.75 -4.61
C SER A 285 -5.91 10.78 -4.45
N PHE A 286 -4.77 10.56 -5.08
CA PHE A 286 -3.67 11.51 -5.08
C PHE A 286 -4.04 12.81 -5.79
N ALA A 287 -4.59 12.73 -7.00
CA ALA A 287 -5.09 13.90 -7.73
C ALA A 287 -6.12 14.70 -6.90
N PHE A 288 -7.06 13.99 -6.24
CA PHE A 288 -8.02 14.61 -5.34
C PHE A 288 -7.34 15.35 -4.18
N SER A 289 -6.30 14.76 -3.59
CA SER A 289 -5.56 15.36 -2.49
C SER A 289 -4.83 16.63 -2.91
N ILE A 290 -4.22 16.64 -4.10
CA ILE A 290 -3.57 17.84 -4.66
C ILE A 290 -4.61 18.92 -4.94
N LYS A 291 -5.67 18.60 -5.68
CA LYS A 291 -6.72 19.54 -6.09
C LYS A 291 -7.40 20.23 -4.91
N ASN A 292 -7.62 19.51 -3.82
CA ASN A 292 -8.33 20.00 -2.65
C ASN A 292 -7.40 20.44 -1.51
N ASN A 293 -6.11 20.46 -1.75
CA ASN A 293 -5.08 20.74 -0.75
C ASN A 293 -5.24 19.93 0.54
N LYS A 294 -5.59 18.62 0.41
CA LYS A 294 -5.75 17.69 1.51
C LYS A 294 -4.50 16.81 1.68
N ARG A 295 -4.35 16.21 2.85
CA ARG A 295 -3.38 15.14 3.08
C ARG A 295 -3.69 13.95 2.17
N PRO A 296 -2.72 13.36 1.45
CA PRO A 296 -2.90 12.10 0.73
C PRO A 296 -3.34 10.97 1.68
N LYS A 297 -4.11 10.01 1.17
CA LYS A 297 -4.59 8.86 1.97
C LYS A 297 -3.43 8.02 2.51
N VAL A 298 -2.34 7.95 1.74
CA VAL A 298 -1.06 7.34 2.13
C VAL A 298 0.02 8.35 1.87
N ASP A 299 0.35 9.18 2.84
CA ASP A 299 1.35 10.23 2.66
C ASP A 299 2.78 9.72 2.92
N ILE A 300 3.75 10.63 2.81
CA ILE A 300 5.17 10.33 3.02
C ILE A 300 5.46 9.82 4.44
N TYR A 301 4.67 10.22 5.45
CA TYR A 301 4.85 9.73 6.82
C TYR A 301 4.41 8.28 6.95
N ASP A 302 3.31 7.89 6.28
CA ASP A 302 2.84 6.51 6.25
C ASP A 302 3.93 5.62 5.62
N GLY A 303 4.51 6.06 4.48
CA GLY A 303 5.61 5.33 3.84
C GLY A 303 6.91 5.32 4.62
N HIS A 304 7.21 6.37 5.40
CA HIS A 304 8.38 6.42 6.29
C HIS A 304 8.22 5.47 7.49
N ASN A 305 7.02 5.36 8.04
CA ASN A 305 6.74 4.53 9.20
C ASN A 305 6.67 3.03 8.87
N ALA A 306 6.32 2.68 7.63
CA ALA A 306 6.26 1.31 7.17
C ALA A 306 7.63 0.73 6.82
#